data_055e22aec3bf3da14a48de0171ba2c92
#
_entry.id   055e22aec3bf3da14a48de0171ba2c92
#
_cell.length_a   1.000
_cell.length_b   1.000
_cell.length_c   1.000
_cell.angle_alpha   90.00
_cell.angle_beta   90.00
_cell.angle_gamma   90.00
#
_symmetry.space_group_name_H-M   'P 1'
#
loop_
_entity.id
_entity.type
_entity.pdbx_description
1 polymer ?
#
loop_
_entity_poly.entity_id
_entity_poly.type
_entity_poly.pdbx_seq_one_letter_code
_entity_poly.pdbx_strand_id
1 'polypeptide(L)'
;MNKVYDKTEFLKYMNKRAKELYSSSELNYWDCYYALQTMNRCIAEILENVDSINIYKYWDIKPKLFKSVKRYSPLLNMEYEVPERYYPSLAPHAKLKDTIQV
;
A
#
# COMPACT_ATOMS: atom_id res chain seq x y z
N MET A 1 21.20 -3.31 9.47
CA MET A 1 20.22 -3.73 10.48
C MET A 1 18.81 -3.49 9.95
N ASN A 2 17.97 -4.49 10.03
CA ASN A 2 16.61 -4.41 9.49
C ASN A 2 15.64 -3.99 10.58
N LYS A 3 14.98 -2.85 10.38
CA LYS A 3 13.99 -2.34 11.30
C LYS A 3 12.62 -2.32 10.62
N VAL A 4 11.61 -2.75 11.33
CA VAL A 4 10.22 -2.64 10.88
C VAL A 4 9.60 -1.43 11.57
N TYR A 5 9.14 -0.49 10.77
CA TYR A 5 8.44 0.69 11.28
C TYR A 5 6.97 0.37 11.47
N ASP A 6 6.49 0.47 12.69
CA ASP A 6 5.05 0.41 12.92
C ASP A 6 4.38 1.74 12.55
N LYS A 7 3.06 1.82 12.69
CA LYS A 7 2.32 3.03 12.34
C LYS A 7 2.84 4.26 13.10
N THR A 8 3.04 4.13 14.39
CA THR A 8 3.48 5.25 15.24
C THR A 8 4.88 5.72 14.86
N GLU A 9 5.79 4.79 14.69
CA GLU A 9 7.18 5.11 14.32
C GLU A 9 7.24 5.72 12.91
N PHE A 10 6.46 5.20 11.98
CA PHE A 10 6.40 5.74 10.63
C PHE A 10 5.87 7.17 10.62
N LEU A 11 4.81 7.45 11.39
CA LEU A 11 4.23 8.79 11.47
C LEU A 11 5.20 9.79 12.10
N LYS A 12 5.93 9.38 13.12
CA LYS A 12 6.96 10.23 13.73
C LYS A 12 8.08 10.52 12.74
N TYR A 13 8.52 9.52 12.00
CA TYR A 13 9.53 9.68 10.97
C TYR A 13 9.05 10.65 9.87
N MET A 14 7.81 10.46 9.41
CA MET A 14 7.22 11.29 8.37
C MET A 14 7.12 12.75 8.82
N ASN A 15 6.70 12.99 10.05
CA ASN A 15 6.62 14.34 10.61
C ASN A 15 7.99 15.00 10.67
N LYS A 16 9.00 14.27 11.15
CA LYS A 16 10.38 14.77 11.21
C LYS A 16 10.90 15.12 9.82
N ARG A 17 10.71 14.24 8.84
CA ARG A 17 11.18 14.48 7.48
C ARG A 17 10.45 15.60 6.78
N ALA A 18 9.15 15.76 7.05
CA ALA A 18 8.39 16.88 6.49
C ALA A 18 8.98 18.22 6.93
N LYS A 19 9.37 18.33 8.19
CA LYS A 19 10.01 19.55 8.71
C LYS A 19 11.39 19.78 8.11
N GLU A 20 12.16 18.72 7.88
CA GLU A 20 13.48 18.81 7.26
C GLU A 20 13.41 19.17 5.78
N LEU A 21 12.46 18.57 5.05
CA LEU A 21 12.31 18.78 3.60
C LEU A 21 11.61 20.09 3.26
N TYR A 22 10.69 20.49 4.09
CA TYR A 22 9.88 21.70 3.88
C TYR A 22 9.96 22.55 5.13
N SER A 23 10.93 23.44 5.17
CA SER A 23 11.22 24.28 6.35
C SER A 23 10.05 25.14 6.80
N SER A 24 9.09 25.42 5.90
CA SER A 24 7.87 26.15 6.23
C SER A 24 6.71 25.25 6.69
N SER A 25 6.95 23.94 6.80
CA SER A 25 5.89 23.01 7.18
C SER A 25 5.49 23.19 8.64
N GLU A 26 4.19 23.36 8.86
CA GLU A 26 3.60 23.40 10.21
C GLU A 26 2.93 22.07 10.57
N LEU A 27 3.17 21.03 9.78
CA LEU A 27 2.58 19.72 10.01
C LEU A 27 3.04 19.15 11.35
N ASN A 28 2.09 18.65 12.11
CA ASN A 28 2.36 17.93 13.34
C ASN A 28 2.05 16.45 13.17
N TYR A 29 2.26 15.66 14.22
CA TYR A 29 1.99 14.21 14.20
C TYR A 29 0.55 13.91 13.78
N TRP A 30 -0.43 14.64 14.30
CA TRP A 30 -1.83 14.37 14.01
C TRP A 30 -2.20 14.71 12.57
N ASP A 31 -1.59 15.75 12.00
CA ASP A 31 -1.77 16.06 10.57
C ASP A 31 -1.28 14.92 9.70
N CYS A 32 -0.12 14.36 10.03
CA CYS A 32 0.43 13.20 9.32
C CYS A 32 -0.48 11.97 9.48
N TYR A 33 -1.01 11.76 10.68
CA TYR A 33 -1.92 10.66 10.96
C TYR A 33 -3.19 10.75 10.11
N TYR A 34 -3.82 11.92 10.07
CA TYR A 34 -5.03 12.10 9.27
C TYR A 34 -4.77 12.04 7.78
N ALA A 35 -3.64 12.55 7.33
CA ALA A 35 -3.24 12.45 5.93
C ALA A 35 -3.06 10.99 5.51
N LEU A 36 -2.38 10.20 6.34
CA LEU A 36 -2.18 8.77 6.06
C LEU A 36 -3.50 8.01 6.05
N GLN A 37 -4.40 8.27 7.00
CA GLN A 37 -5.71 7.63 7.03
C GLN A 37 -6.54 8.00 5.80
N THR A 38 -6.52 9.27 5.42
CA THR A 38 -7.25 9.73 4.24
C THR A 38 -6.72 9.08 2.98
N MET A 39 -5.39 8.99 2.85
CA MET A 39 -4.76 8.33 1.71
C MET A 39 -5.19 6.87 1.62
N ASN A 40 -5.14 6.13 2.73
CA ASN A 40 -5.53 4.73 2.75
C ASN A 40 -7.00 4.54 2.38
N ARG A 41 -7.87 5.41 2.87
CA ARG A 41 -9.30 5.36 2.54
C ARG A 41 -9.55 5.65 1.06
N CYS A 42 -8.88 6.65 0.52
CA CYS A 42 -8.99 6.98 -0.91
C CYS A 42 -8.52 5.83 -1.79
N ILE A 43 -7.42 5.18 -1.41
CA ILE A 43 -6.92 4.02 -2.13
C ILE A 43 -7.97 2.91 -2.14
N ALA A 44 -8.57 2.61 -0.98
CA ALA A 44 -9.60 1.58 -0.89
C ALA A 44 -10.82 1.90 -1.76
N GLU A 45 -11.28 3.14 -1.71
CA GLU A 45 -12.45 3.59 -2.49
C GLU A 45 -12.20 3.49 -4.00
N ILE A 46 -11.02 3.89 -4.45
CA ILE A 46 -10.66 3.82 -5.87
C ILE A 46 -10.59 2.37 -6.34
N LEU A 47 -9.97 1.50 -5.54
CA LEU A 47 -9.84 0.08 -5.90
C LEU A 47 -11.18 -0.65 -5.86
N GLU A 48 -12.14 -0.23 -5.04
CA GLU A 48 -13.50 -0.79 -5.05
C GLU A 48 -14.18 -0.61 -6.40
N ASN A 49 -13.88 0.49 -7.08
CA ASN A 49 -14.39 0.76 -8.43
C ASN A 49 -13.55 0.10 -9.53
N VAL A 50 -12.60 -0.75 -9.16
CA VAL A 50 -11.68 -1.44 -10.08
C VAL A 50 -10.84 -0.45 -10.90
N ASP A 51 -10.61 0.74 -10.33
CA ASP A 51 -9.73 1.75 -10.93
C ASP A 51 -8.30 1.59 -10.41
N SER A 52 -7.36 2.16 -11.13
CA SER A 52 -5.94 2.11 -10.78
C SER A 52 -5.46 3.46 -10.30
N ILE A 53 -4.39 3.44 -9.50
CA ILE A 53 -3.78 4.65 -8.96
C ILE A 53 -2.31 4.68 -9.36
N ASN A 54 -1.88 5.79 -9.93
CA ASN A 54 -0.46 6.07 -10.14
C ASN A 54 -0.03 7.11 -9.11
N ILE A 55 0.71 6.68 -8.10
CA ILE A 55 1.24 7.61 -7.11
C ILE A 55 2.58 8.11 -7.63
N TYR A 56 2.62 9.40 -7.86
CA TYR A 56 3.71 10.12 -8.48
C TYR A 56 5.09 9.57 -8.10
N LYS A 57 5.82 9.10 -9.09
CA LYS A 57 7.21 8.63 -9.07
C LYS A 57 7.49 7.28 -8.40
N TYR A 58 6.69 6.83 -7.44
CA TYR A 58 7.13 5.69 -6.63
C TYR A 58 6.27 4.44 -6.75
N TRP A 59 4.95 4.58 -6.84
CA TRP A 59 4.06 3.44 -6.74
C TRP A 59 2.97 3.45 -7.78
N ASP A 60 2.65 2.25 -8.28
CA ASP A 60 1.43 1.98 -9.02
C ASP A 60 0.60 1.00 -8.22
N ILE A 61 -0.66 1.31 -7.98
CA ILE A 61 -1.59 0.44 -7.27
C ILE A 61 -2.70 0.07 -8.23
N LYS A 62 -2.86 -1.22 -8.52
CA LYS A 62 -3.83 -1.72 -9.49
C LYS A 62 -4.64 -2.85 -8.90
N PRO A 63 -5.95 -2.94 -9.23
CA PRO A 63 -6.68 -4.16 -8.94
C PRO A 63 -6.25 -5.24 -9.93
N LYS A 64 -5.80 -6.38 -9.41
CA LYS A 64 -5.49 -7.55 -10.23
C LYS A 64 -6.57 -8.59 -10.08
N LEU A 65 -6.96 -9.17 -11.20
CA LEU A 65 -7.95 -10.22 -11.22
C LEU A 65 -7.30 -11.54 -10.78
N PHE A 66 -7.86 -12.11 -9.73
CA PHE A 66 -7.54 -13.47 -9.32
C PHE A 66 -8.61 -14.38 -9.92
N LYS A 67 -8.21 -15.17 -10.91
CA LYS A 67 -9.13 -16.08 -11.61
C LYS A 67 -9.57 -17.21 -10.69
N SER A 68 -10.78 -17.69 -10.92
CA SER A 68 -11.29 -18.86 -10.25
C SER A 68 -10.36 -20.06 -10.47
N VAL A 69 -10.02 -20.74 -9.39
CA VAL A 69 -9.22 -21.97 -9.45
C VAL A 69 -9.84 -23.04 -8.56
N LYS A 70 -9.65 -24.28 -8.97
CA LYS A 70 -10.05 -25.42 -8.13
C LYS A 70 -8.88 -25.83 -7.25
N ARG A 71 -9.15 -26.02 -5.98
CA ARG A 71 -8.17 -26.49 -5.00
C ARG A 71 -8.69 -27.70 -4.27
N TYR A 72 -7.78 -28.53 -3.81
CA TYR A 72 -8.10 -29.70 -3.02
C TYR A 72 -7.78 -29.43 -1.55
N SER A 73 -8.72 -29.74 -0.67
CA SER A 73 -8.52 -29.65 0.77
C SER A 73 -8.26 -31.04 1.34
N PRO A 74 -7.04 -31.33 1.83
CA PRO A 74 -6.74 -32.62 2.47
C PRO A 74 -7.58 -32.86 3.73
N LEU A 75 -7.90 -31.79 4.46
CA LEU A 75 -8.68 -31.88 5.69
C LEU A 75 -10.12 -32.32 5.42
N LEU A 76 -10.72 -31.79 4.36
CA LEU A 76 -12.10 -32.09 3.99
C LEU A 76 -12.20 -33.22 2.97
N ASN A 77 -11.06 -33.67 2.45
CA ASN A 77 -10.97 -34.68 1.40
C ASN A 77 -11.90 -34.39 0.22
N MET A 78 -11.92 -33.13 -0.21
CA MET A 78 -12.78 -32.69 -1.30
C MET A 78 -12.14 -31.54 -2.06
N GLU A 79 -12.52 -31.40 -3.31
CA GLU A 79 -12.18 -30.23 -4.12
C GLU A 79 -13.13 -29.09 -3.77
N TYR A 80 -12.60 -27.89 -3.82
CA TYR A 80 -13.41 -26.68 -3.69
C TYR A 80 -12.94 -25.65 -4.72
N GLU A 81 -13.84 -24.76 -5.10
CA GLU A 81 -13.54 -23.68 -6.03
C GLU A 81 -13.33 -22.38 -5.27
N VAL A 82 -12.18 -21.74 -5.54
CA VAL A 82 -11.92 -20.39 -5.07
C VAL A 82 -12.53 -19.43 -6.08
N PRO A 83 -13.49 -18.59 -5.68
CA PRO A 83 -14.17 -17.71 -6.62
C PRO A 83 -13.24 -16.63 -7.17
N GLU A 84 -13.57 -16.17 -8.36
CA GLU A 84 -12.88 -15.06 -8.99
C GLU A 84 -13.07 -13.77 -8.17
N ARG A 85 -11.99 -13.03 -7.98
CA ARG A 85 -12.02 -11.78 -7.23
C ARG A 85 -10.87 -10.87 -7.64
N TYR A 86 -11.03 -9.58 -7.35
CA TYR A 86 -9.95 -8.63 -7.49
C TYR A 86 -9.18 -8.50 -6.16
N TYR A 87 -7.89 -8.27 -6.27
CA TYR A 87 -7.07 -7.96 -5.12
C TYR A 87 -6.13 -6.79 -5.45
N PRO A 88 -5.72 -5.99 -4.45
CA PRO A 88 -4.81 -4.89 -4.70
C PRO A 88 -3.40 -5.42 -5.00
N SER A 89 -2.78 -4.86 -6.03
CA SER A 89 -1.40 -5.15 -6.38
C SER A 89 -0.60 -3.86 -6.36
N LEU A 90 0.44 -3.83 -5.57
CA LEU A 90 1.32 -2.70 -5.42
C LEU A 90 2.62 -2.96 -6.17
N ALA A 91 2.89 -2.15 -7.19
CA ALA A 91 4.10 -2.28 -7.98
C ALA A 91 4.98 -1.05 -7.76
N PRO A 92 6.27 -1.23 -7.39
CA PRO A 92 7.17 -0.10 -7.26
C PRO A 92 7.56 0.45 -8.63
N HIS A 93 7.63 1.77 -8.72
CA HIS A 93 8.14 2.43 -9.90
C HIS A 93 9.65 2.22 -10.04
N ALA A 94 10.15 2.29 -11.28
CA ALA A 94 11.58 2.13 -11.54
C ALA A 94 12.43 3.08 -10.67
N LYS A 95 11.98 4.31 -10.49
CA LYS A 95 12.69 5.28 -9.67
C LYS A 95 12.82 4.85 -8.21
N LEU A 96 11.79 4.21 -7.66
CA LEU A 96 11.87 3.66 -6.31
C LEU A 96 12.83 2.47 -6.25
N LYS A 97 12.81 1.63 -7.27
CA LYS A 97 13.74 0.49 -7.37
C LYS A 97 15.19 0.95 -7.40
N ASP A 98 15.46 2.04 -8.11
CA ASP A 98 16.80 2.59 -8.22
C ASP A 98 17.29 3.18 -6.89
N THR A 99 16.39 3.57 -6.01
CA THR A 99 16.72 4.11 -4.70
C THR A 99 17.27 3.04 -3.75
N ILE A 100 16.82 1.80 -3.93
CA ILE A 100 17.26 0.67 -3.11
C ILE A 100 18.34 -0.06 -3.87
N GLN A 101 19.59 0.21 -3.50
CA GLN A 101 20.73 -0.48 -4.08
C GLN A 101 21.17 -1.61 -3.16
N VAL A 102 21.27 -2.77 -3.75
CA VAL A 102 21.69 -3.98 -3.03
C VAL A 102 23.16 -4.26 -3.33
#